data_5612abc84b12c26b0a28381d0aef5c4b
#
_entry.id   5612abc84b12c26b0a28381d0aef5c4b
#
_cell.length_a   1.000
_cell.length_b   1.000
_cell.length_c   1.000
_cell.angle_alpha   90.00
_cell.angle_beta   90.00
_cell.angle_gamma   90.00
#
_symmetry.space_group_name_H-M   'P 1'
#
loop_
_entity.id
_entity.type
_entity.pdbx_description
1 polymer ?
#
loop_
_entity_poly.entity_id
_entity_poly.type
_entity_poly.pdbx_seq_one_letter_code
_entity_poly.pdbx_strand_id
1 'polypeptide(L)'
;MAQAQVGIAELLEAGVHFGHQTRRWNPKMRRFIHGERGGIYIIDLLKTSSLLSAAQEFAGTLAHRGGTVLFVGTKKQARDTIRDVAESAGMPYVNHRWLGGLLTNFQTINQRIRRLHDLERFEAEGQLALLPTRERMAAQADLAKLRANLGGVKNMQRVPNAMFVIDLKTEVIAVKEAQRLRIPIIGLVDTNCDPDGIDFVIPGNDDAIRSCALITQAIGQVVAEGHSVFRAEEERARQEAEERARIEAEARARREAEEQAKREAEEQVKREAAERQTAAAAAQAQATEAAPSSPAAPAPAQPAVPVAPRPAVPVDPRPAVPVDPELAVPVDPKPAVPDDPKPAVPVDPEPESQEALTPAAQAASTETTEVAATEEAGAS
;
A
#
# COMPACT_ATOMS: atom_id res chain seq x y z
N MET A 1 -1.48 16.06 22.25
CA MET A 1 -1.09 14.67 22.54
C MET A 1 0.14 14.69 23.43
N ALA A 2 0.13 14.01 24.57
CA ALA A 2 1.31 13.90 25.42
C ALA A 2 2.29 12.95 24.71
N GLN A 3 3.29 13.49 24.04
CA GLN A 3 4.39 12.69 23.49
C GLN A 3 5.07 12.02 24.70
N ALA A 4 5.19 10.72 24.69
CA ALA A 4 6.07 10.00 25.59
C ALA A 4 7.51 10.44 25.28
N GLN A 5 7.94 11.55 25.90
CA GLN A 5 9.31 12.04 25.75
C GLN A 5 10.23 11.04 26.45
N VAL A 6 11.04 10.37 25.65
CA VAL A 6 12.09 9.51 26.17
C VAL A 6 13.09 10.39 26.94
N GLY A 7 13.23 10.14 28.25
CA GLY A 7 14.11 10.90 29.10
C GLY A 7 15.60 10.65 28.79
N ILE A 8 16.45 11.64 29.05
CA ILE A 8 17.89 11.49 28.87
C ILE A 8 18.45 10.34 29.73
N ALA A 9 17.87 10.12 30.92
CA ALA A 9 18.25 9.02 31.81
C ALA A 9 17.98 7.65 31.16
N GLU A 10 16.85 7.50 30.49
CA GLU A 10 16.45 6.27 29.76
C GLU A 10 17.39 6.01 28.56
N LEU A 11 17.72 7.08 27.81
CA LEU A 11 18.69 7.00 26.71
C LEU A 11 20.07 6.56 27.19
N LEU A 12 20.48 7.07 28.36
CA LEU A 12 21.76 6.71 28.96
C LEU A 12 21.78 5.25 29.44
N GLU A 13 20.71 4.80 30.11
CA GLU A 13 20.55 3.42 30.60
C GLU A 13 20.48 2.40 29.46
N ALA A 14 19.79 2.75 28.37
CA ALA A 14 19.74 1.92 27.17
C ALA A 14 21.07 1.87 26.41
N GLY A 15 22.04 2.72 26.75
CA GLY A 15 23.35 2.78 26.11
C GLY A 15 23.35 3.40 24.73
N VAL A 16 22.39 4.30 24.42
CA VAL A 16 22.29 5.02 23.15
C VAL A 16 23.51 5.90 22.87
N HIS A 17 24.17 6.36 23.92
CA HIS A 17 25.33 7.25 23.86
C HIS A 17 26.63 6.59 23.38
N PHE A 18 26.70 5.26 23.35
CA PHE A 18 27.90 4.57 22.86
C PHE A 18 27.93 4.55 21.35
N GLY A 19 29.00 5.05 20.77
CA GLY A 19 29.28 4.93 19.35
C GLY A 19 30.35 3.87 19.09
N HIS A 20 30.92 3.90 17.91
CA HIS A 20 31.96 2.98 17.47
C HIS A 20 33.38 3.46 17.87
N GLN A 21 34.33 2.59 17.69
CA GLN A 21 35.76 2.91 17.87
C GLN A 21 36.16 4.06 16.97
N THR A 22 37.06 4.94 17.49
CA THR A 22 37.56 6.15 16.81
C THR A 22 38.09 5.91 15.40
N ARG A 23 38.71 4.75 15.14
CA ARG A 23 39.22 4.38 13.81
C ARG A 23 38.14 4.05 12.77
N ARG A 24 36.88 3.84 13.19
CA ARG A 24 35.77 3.43 12.29
C ARG A 24 34.76 4.53 12.04
N TRP A 25 34.97 5.71 12.60
CA TRP A 25 33.99 6.78 12.55
C TRP A 25 33.90 7.46 11.17
N ASN A 26 32.79 8.12 10.93
CA ASN A 26 32.60 9.01 9.79
C ASN A 26 32.78 10.46 10.24
N PRO A 27 33.67 11.25 9.60
CA PRO A 27 33.89 12.67 9.96
C PRO A 27 32.61 13.53 9.94
N LYS A 28 31.64 13.22 9.11
CA LYS A 28 30.36 13.92 9.04
C LYS A 28 29.54 13.81 10.34
N MET A 29 29.79 12.77 11.14
CA MET A 29 29.15 12.56 12.44
C MET A 29 29.70 13.43 13.54
N ARG A 30 30.81 14.19 13.31
CA ARG A 30 31.45 15.07 14.30
C ARG A 30 30.45 15.97 15.01
N ARG A 31 29.44 16.47 14.30
CA ARG A 31 28.43 17.39 14.86
C ARG A 31 27.54 16.74 15.94
N PHE A 32 27.49 15.40 15.99
CA PHE A 32 26.68 14.64 16.94
C PHE A 32 27.48 13.96 18.05
N ILE A 33 28.82 14.11 18.02
CA ILE A 33 29.71 13.52 18.99
C ILE A 33 29.93 14.51 20.14
N HIS A 34 29.75 14.02 21.39
CA HIS A 34 30.03 14.75 22.60
C HIS A 34 31.55 14.73 22.93
N GLY A 35 32.17 13.55 22.79
CA GLY A 35 33.59 13.37 23.10
C GLY A 35 34.07 11.94 22.84
N GLU A 36 35.23 11.62 23.37
CA GLU A 36 35.84 10.29 23.29
C GLU A 36 36.20 9.79 24.70
N ARG A 37 35.98 8.51 24.92
CA ARG A 37 36.37 7.82 26.15
C ARG A 37 36.83 6.40 25.87
N GLY A 38 38.05 6.06 26.21
CA GLY A 38 38.58 4.70 26.03
C GLY A 38 38.64 4.23 24.56
N GLY A 39 38.91 5.14 23.60
CA GLY A 39 38.97 4.80 22.17
C GLY A 39 37.59 4.60 21.49
N ILE A 40 36.49 4.98 22.16
CA ILE A 40 35.13 4.93 21.66
C ILE A 40 34.56 6.35 21.68
N TYR A 41 33.85 6.72 20.60
CA TYR A 41 33.13 7.99 20.57
C TYR A 41 31.85 7.92 21.39
N ILE A 42 31.56 9.01 22.10
CA ILE A 42 30.36 9.20 22.90
C ILE A 42 29.42 10.16 22.13
N ILE A 43 28.20 9.73 21.87
CA ILE A 43 27.18 10.51 21.18
C ILE A 43 26.53 11.49 22.16
N ASP A 44 26.20 12.69 21.69
CA ASP A 44 25.55 13.76 22.45
C ASP A 44 24.04 13.45 22.61
N LEU A 45 23.65 13.00 23.80
CA LEU A 45 22.26 12.61 24.11
C LEU A 45 21.29 13.80 24.12
N LEU A 46 21.76 15.04 24.33
CA LEU A 46 20.89 16.22 24.25
C LEU A 46 20.42 16.42 22.80
N LYS A 47 21.34 16.26 21.85
CA LYS A 47 21.01 16.31 20.43
C LYS A 47 20.13 15.12 20.02
N THR A 48 20.44 13.92 20.51
CA THR A 48 19.63 12.73 20.26
C THR A 48 18.18 12.94 20.71
N SER A 49 17.96 13.43 21.92
CA SER A 49 16.62 13.67 22.46
C SER A 49 15.86 14.71 21.62
N SER A 50 16.49 15.82 21.25
CA SER A 50 15.86 16.86 20.42
C SER A 50 15.49 16.34 19.01
N LEU A 51 16.41 15.61 18.37
CA LEU A 51 16.20 15.07 17.02
C LEU A 51 15.21 13.89 17.01
N LEU A 52 15.19 13.08 18.08
CA LEU A 52 14.19 12.04 18.28
C LEU A 52 12.79 12.66 18.40
N SER A 53 12.63 13.74 19.16
CA SER A 53 11.34 14.43 19.29
C SER A 53 10.85 14.97 17.94
N ALA A 54 11.73 15.56 17.14
CA ALA A 54 11.37 16.00 15.77
C ALA A 54 10.97 14.84 14.86
N ALA A 55 11.68 13.71 14.95
CA ALA A 55 11.32 12.50 14.21
C ALA A 55 9.97 11.90 14.64
N GLN A 56 9.68 11.90 15.95
CA GLN A 56 8.41 11.47 16.52
C GLN A 56 7.24 12.36 16.03
N GLU A 57 7.41 13.67 16.04
CA GLU A 57 6.40 14.62 15.55
C GLU A 57 6.07 14.38 14.07
N PHE A 58 7.11 14.22 13.25
CA PHE A 58 6.93 13.90 11.83
C PHE A 58 6.21 12.57 11.63
N ALA A 59 6.69 11.50 12.28
CA ALA A 59 6.12 10.16 12.14
C ALA A 59 4.67 10.08 12.62
N GLY A 60 4.36 10.71 13.78
CA GLY A 60 3.01 10.78 14.32
C GLY A 60 2.05 11.56 13.43
N THR A 61 2.49 12.73 12.92
CA THR A 61 1.69 13.53 11.97
C THR A 61 1.41 12.78 10.68
N LEU A 62 2.40 12.05 10.17
CA LEU A 62 2.25 11.24 8.96
C LEU A 62 1.24 10.11 9.18
N ALA A 63 1.34 9.39 10.29
CA ALA A 63 0.43 8.29 10.64
C ALA A 63 -1.00 8.78 10.87
N HIS A 64 -1.17 9.95 11.50
CA HIS A 64 -2.49 10.59 11.70
C HIS A 64 -3.20 10.92 10.37
N ARG A 65 -2.45 11.16 9.30
CA ARG A 65 -2.99 11.38 7.95
C ARG A 65 -3.18 10.08 7.15
N GLY A 66 -3.07 8.92 7.78
CA GLY A 66 -3.15 7.62 7.11
C GLY A 66 -1.92 7.27 6.29
N GLY A 67 -0.78 7.95 6.53
CA GLY A 67 0.48 7.63 5.90
C GLY A 67 1.08 6.34 6.45
N THR A 68 1.75 5.59 5.58
CA THR A 68 2.39 4.33 5.92
C THR A 68 3.88 4.54 6.17
N VAL A 69 4.37 4.06 7.31
CA VAL A 69 5.80 4.05 7.68
C VAL A 69 6.33 2.63 7.54
N LEU A 70 7.37 2.45 6.72
CA LEU A 70 8.04 1.15 6.58
C LEU A 70 9.19 1.05 7.59
N PHE A 71 9.13 0.06 8.48
CA PHE A 71 10.18 -0.21 9.46
C PHE A 71 11.21 -1.17 8.87
N VAL A 72 12.50 -0.79 8.91
CA VAL A 72 13.60 -1.56 8.32
C VAL A 72 14.72 -1.76 9.33
N GLY A 73 15.08 -3.02 9.56
CA GLY A 73 16.21 -3.37 10.42
C GLY A 73 16.51 -4.85 10.34
N THR A 74 17.50 -5.22 9.52
CA THR A 74 17.90 -6.64 9.32
C THR A 74 18.98 -7.09 10.28
N LYS A 75 19.54 -6.17 11.07
CA LYS A 75 20.53 -6.46 12.11
C LYS A 75 19.92 -7.35 13.20
N LYS A 76 20.64 -8.37 13.64
CA LYS A 76 20.13 -9.35 14.64
C LYS A 76 19.58 -8.69 15.90
N GLN A 77 20.19 -7.59 16.32
CA GLN A 77 19.82 -6.84 17.53
C GLN A 77 18.50 -6.07 17.38
N ALA A 78 18.09 -5.77 16.16
CA ALA A 78 16.89 -4.98 15.85
C ALA A 78 15.71 -5.79 15.32
N ARG A 79 15.95 -7.00 14.81
CA ARG A 79 14.95 -7.80 14.06
C ARG A 79 13.63 -8.02 14.78
N ASP A 80 13.71 -8.48 16.01
CA ASP A 80 12.52 -8.85 16.78
C ASP A 80 11.76 -7.59 17.20
N THR A 81 12.48 -6.56 17.64
CA THR A 81 11.87 -5.27 18.01
C THR A 81 11.18 -4.61 16.81
N ILE A 82 11.83 -4.60 15.64
CA ILE A 82 11.24 -4.04 14.41
C ILE A 82 9.92 -4.77 14.07
N ARG A 83 9.91 -6.10 14.12
CA ARG A 83 8.69 -6.87 13.89
C ARG A 83 7.59 -6.51 14.88
N ASP A 84 7.90 -6.65 16.17
CA ASP A 84 6.90 -6.53 17.23
C ASP A 84 6.30 -5.12 17.29
N VAL A 85 7.12 -4.09 17.12
CA VAL A 85 6.69 -2.70 17.09
C VAL A 85 5.88 -2.39 15.82
N ALA A 86 6.34 -2.82 14.65
CA ALA A 86 5.63 -2.58 13.40
C ALA A 86 4.27 -3.31 13.36
N GLU A 87 4.21 -4.55 13.84
CA GLU A 87 2.96 -5.31 13.94
C GLU A 87 1.97 -4.64 14.91
N SER A 88 2.45 -4.15 16.06
CA SER A 88 1.61 -3.43 17.01
C SER A 88 1.06 -2.11 16.44
N ALA A 89 1.84 -1.43 15.59
CA ALA A 89 1.43 -0.20 14.93
C ALA A 89 0.61 -0.44 13.65
N GLY A 90 0.47 -1.70 13.20
CA GLY A 90 -0.19 -2.03 11.94
C GLY A 90 0.56 -1.55 10.70
N MET A 91 1.89 -1.43 10.80
CA MET A 91 2.77 -0.91 9.75
C MET A 91 3.59 -2.02 9.09
N PRO A 92 3.98 -1.87 7.82
CA PRO A 92 4.85 -2.84 7.16
C PRO A 92 6.27 -2.79 7.71
N TYR A 93 6.98 -3.94 7.63
CA TYR A 93 8.35 -4.03 8.08
C TYR A 93 9.21 -4.99 7.23
N VAL A 94 10.52 -4.79 7.30
CA VAL A 94 11.55 -5.69 6.75
C VAL A 94 12.60 -5.95 7.84
N ASN A 95 12.60 -7.17 8.36
CA ASN A 95 13.49 -7.54 9.46
C ASN A 95 14.47 -8.67 9.13
N HIS A 96 14.38 -9.30 7.95
CA HIS A 96 15.25 -10.40 7.58
C HIS A 96 16.30 -10.00 6.56
N ARG A 97 15.89 -9.63 5.36
CA ARG A 97 16.79 -9.21 4.27
C ARG A 97 16.08 -8.24 3.34
N TRP A 98 16.71 -7.11 3.07
CA TRP A 98 16.24 -6.20 2.04
C TRP A 98 16.37 -6.85 0.65
N LEU A 99 15.28 -6.88 -0.09
CA LEU A 99 15.29 -7.32 -1.48
C LEU A 99 15.49 -6.10 -2.37
N GLY A 100 16.58 -6.09 -3.15
CA GLY A 100 16.82 -5.00 -4.09
C GLY A 100 15.65 -4.81 -5.05
N GLY A 101 15.22 -3.57 -5.23
CA GLY A 101 14.04 -3.23 -6.01
C GLY A 101 12.72 -3.25 -5.24
N LEU A 102 12.75 -3.44 -3.90
CA LEU A 102 11.54 -3.52 -3.09
C LEU A 102 10.68 -2.24 -3.22
N LEU A 103 11.31 -1.08 -3.29
CA LEU A 103 10.62 0.19 -3.51
C LEU A 103 10.65 0.61 -4.97
N THR A 104 11.81 0.55 -5.62
CA THR A 104 12.02 1.06 -6.99
C THR A 104 11.40 0.18 -8.06
N ASN A 105 11.20 -1.12 -7.81
CA ASN A 105 10.53 -2.08 -8.69
C ASN A 105 9.37 -2.76 -7.98
N PHE A 106 8.53 -1.97 -7.32
CA PHE A 106 7.42 -2.46 -6.50
C PHE A 106 6.45 -3.35 -7.26
N GLN A 107 6.24 -3.10 -8.56
CA GLN A 107 5.35 -3.92 -9.39
C GLN A 107 5.80 -5.39 -9.46
N THR A 108 7.10 -5.63 -9.65
CA THR A 108 7.67 -6.99 -9.66
C THR A 108 7.62 -7.62 -8.27
N ILE A 109 7.88 -6.84 -7.22
CA ILE A 109 7.76 -7.33 -5.84
C ILE A 109 6.31 -7.70 -5.51
N ASN A 110 5.34 -6.93 -5.97
CA ASN A 110 3.92 -7.24 -5.78
C ASN A 110 3.50 -8.57 -6.43
N GLN A 111 4.09 -8.94 -7.57
CA GLN A 111 3.88 -10.28 -8.14
C GLN A 111 4.41 -11.40 -7.22
N ARG A 112 5.54 -11.18 -6.55
CA ARG A 112 6.07 -12.13 -5.55
C ARG A 112 5.23 -12.17 -4.28
N ILE A 113 4.67 -11.04 -3.86
CA ILE A 113 3.71 -10.97 -2.75
C ILE A 113 2.44 -11.76 -3.10
N ARG A 114 1.90 -11.62 -4.32
CA ARG A 114 0.78 -12.44 -4.78
C ARG A 114 1.10 -13.93 -4.73
N ARG A 115 2.31 -14.31 -5.18
CA ARG A 115 2.76 -15.69 -5.08
C ARG A 115 2.83 -16.19 -3.63
N LEU A 116 3.24 -15.33 -2.68
CA LEU A 116 3.22 -15.64 -1.25
C LEU A 116 1.78 -15.92 -0.78
N HIS A 117 0.83 -15.05 -1.12
CA HIS A 117 -0.58 -15.25 -0.77
C HIS A 117 -1.18 -16.53 -1.38
N ASP A 118 -0.84 -16.85 -2.63
CA ASP A 118 -1.29 -18.08 -3.28
C ASP A 118 -0.76 -19.32 -2.55
N LEU A 119 0.52 -19.32 -2.19
CA LEU A 119 1.13 -20.44 -1.46
C LEU A 119 0.60 -20.55 -0.02
N GLU A 120 0.34 -19.43 0.67
CA GLU A 120 -0.30 -19.42 1.99
C GLU A 120 -1.73 -19.99 1.91
N ARG A 121 -2.48 -19.63 0.88
CA ARG A 121 -3.82 -20.18 0.63
C ARG A 121 -3.76 -21.68 0.35
N PHE A 122 -2.87 -22.13 -0.55
CA PHE A 122 -2.70 -23.56 -0.85
C PHE A 122 -2.27 -24.38 0.37
N GLU A 123 -1.46 -23.80 1.26
CA GLU A 123 -1.11 -24.43 2.55
C GLU A 123 -2.35 -24.57 3.44
N ALA A 124 -3.14 -23.48 3.60
CA ALA A 124 -4.34 -23.46 4.44
C ALA A 124 -5.45 -24.40 3.94
N GLU A 125 -5.62 -24.49 2.60
CA GLU A 125 -6.60 -25.39 1.97
C GLU A 125 -6.11 -26.85 1.86
N GLY A 126 -4.88 -27.14 2.30
CA GLY A 126 -4.29 -28.48 2.22
C GLY A 126 -3.88 -28.94 0.82
N GLN A 127 -3.97 -28.05 -0.18
CA GLN A 127 -3.64 -28.36 -1.58
C GLN A 127 -2.17 -28.75 -1.76
N LEU A 128 -1.26 -28.21 -0.95
CA LEU A 128 0.15 -28.58 -0.98
C LEU A 128 0.37 -30.06 -0.63
N ALA A 129 -0.49 -30.66 0.19
CA ALA A 129 -0.40 -32.07 0.55
C ALA A 129 -0.73 -33.02 -0.60
N LEU A 130 -1.53 -32.56 -1.58
CA LEU A 130 -1.93 -33.32 -2.76
C LEU A 130 -0.85 -33.38 -3.84
N LEU A 131 0.18 -32.51 -3.76
CA LEU A 131 1.27 -32.46 -4.72
C LEU A 131 2.23 -33.67 -4.55
N PRO A 132 2.90 -34.11 -5.61
CA PRO A 132 4.00 -35.04 -5.54
C PRO A 132 5.06 -34.55 -4.55
N THR A 133 5.72 -35.46 -3.83
CA THR A 133 6.65 -35.14 -2.73
C THR A 133 7.71 -34.09 -3.12
N ARG A 134 8.29 -34.21 -4.34
CA ARG A 134 9.32 -33.27 -4.83
C ARG A 134 8.74 -31.85 -5.00
N GLU A 135 7.56 -31.72 -5.60
CA GLU A 135 6.90 -30.42 -5.84
C GLU A 135 6.45 -29.80 -4.52
N ARG A 136 5.89 -30.61 -3.62
CA ARG A 136 5.50 -30.16 -2.28
C ARG A 136 6.68 -29.58 -1.51
N MET A 137 7.82 -30.30 -1.48
CA MET A 137 9.02 -29.81 -0.80
C MET A 137 9.56 -28.52 -1.41
N ALA A 138 9.52 -28.39 -2.73
CA ALA A 138 9.92 -27.15 -3.43
C ALA A 138 8.98 -25.99 -3.10
N ALA A 139 7.66 -26.21 -3.11
CA ALA A 139 6.67 -25.20 -2.76
C ALA A 139 6.76 -24.76 -1.30
N GLN A 140 6.99 -25.69 -0.37
CA GLN A 140 7.20 -25.38 1.05
C GLN A 140 8.48 -24.58 1.28
N ALA A 141 9.58 -24.91 0.58
CA ALA A 141 10.83 -24.15 0.65
C ALA A 141 10.67 -22.73 0.08
N ASP A 142 9.94 -22.57 -1.04
CA ASP A 142 9.62 -21.26 -1.62
C ASP A 142 8.75 -20.44 -0.67
N LEU A 143 7.70 -21.03 -0.11
CA LEU A 143 6.82 -20.39 0.88
C LEU A 143 7.61 -19.91 2.12
N ALA A 144 8.46 -20.74 2.70
CA ALA A 144 9.28 -20.39 3.84
C ALA A 144 10.20 -19.19 3.52
N LYS A 145 10.83 -19.19 2.34
CA LYS A 145 11.70 -18.11 1.87
C LYS A 145 10.94 -16.81 1.62
N LEU A 146 9.77 -16.89 0.97
CA LEU A 146 8.93 -15.71 0.72
C LEU A 146 8.37 -15.14 2.02
N ARG A 147 7.91 -15.99 2.93
CA ARG A 147 7.40 -15.58 4.24
C ARG A 147 8.47 -14.87 5.08
N ALA A 148 9.69 -15.40 5.08
CA ALA A 148 10.81 -14.77 5.79
C ALA A 148 11.18 -13.39 5.25
N ASN A 149 11.15 -13.19 3.92
CA ASN A 149 11.63 -11.96 3.29
C ASN A 149 10.53 -10.92 3.01
N LEU A 150 9.30 -11.36 2.76
CA LEU A 150 8.19 -10.51 2.34
C LEU A 150 6.99 -10.52 3.31
N GLY A 151 7.03 -11.37 4.35
CA GLY A 151 5.94 -11.50 5.31
C GLY A 151 5.52 -10.17 5.94
N GLY A 152 6.48 -9.33 6.31
CA GLY A 152 6.20 -8.03 6.91
C GLY A 152 5.68 -6.97 5.94
N VAL A 153 5.83 -7.17 4.62
CA VAL A 153 5.34 -6.24 3.58
C VAL A 153 4.19 -6.82 2.76
N LYS A 154 3.68 -7.99 3.12
CA LYS A 154 2.65 -8.70 2.34
C LYS A 154 1.34 -7.91 2.15
N ASN A 155 1.00 -7.05 3.09
CA ASN A 155 -0.22 -6.22 3.05
C ASN A 155 0.01 -4.84 2.41
N MET A 156 1.22 -4.54 1.99
CA MET A 156 1.57 -3.25 1.40
C MET A 156 1.08 -3.18 -0.06
N GLN A 157 0.14 -2.28 -0.34
CA GLN A 157 -0.43 -2.11 -1.68
C GLN A 157 0.26 -1.03 -2.51
N ARG A 158 0.93 -0.11 -1.84
CA ARG A 158 1.64 1.03 -2.44
C ARG A 158 2.97 1.29 -1.73
N VAL A 159 3.82 2.04 -2.37
CA VAL A 159 5.10 2.48 -1.79
C VAL A 159 4.83 3.29 -0.51
N PRO A 160 5.62 3.11 0.57
CA PRO A 160 5.41 3.78 1.85
C PRO A 160 5.65 5.29 1.75
N ASN A 161 5.02 6.05 2.64
CA ASN A 161 5.15 7.50 2.71
C ASN A 161 6.40 7.96 3.48
N ALA A 162 6.93 7.11 4.37
CA ALA A 162 8.20 7.31 5.05
C ALA A 162 8.85 5.96 5.37
N MET A 163 10.14 5.99 5.68
CA MET A 163 10.90 4.80 6.06
C MET A 163 11.67 5.07 7.36
N PHE A 164 11.54 4.17 8.33
CA PHE A 164 12.38 4.15 9.54
C PHE A 164 13.44 3.06 9.38
N VAL A 165 14.72 3.41 9.54
CA VAL A 165 15.85 2.52 9.27
C VAL A 165 16.78 2.45 10.47
N ILE A 166 17.13 1.23 10.86
CA ILE A 166 18.19 0.95 11.82
C ILE A 166 19.42 0.45 11.06
N ASP A 167 20.59 1.00 11.35
CA ASP A 167 21.87 0.68 10.72
C ASP A 167 21.89 1.00 9.20
N LEU A 168 22.09 2.29 8.91
CA LEU A 168 22.18 2.78 7.52
C LEU A 168 23.30 2.11 6.70
N LYS A 169 24.35 1.62 7.37
CA LYS A 169 25.48 1.00 6.71
C LYS A 169 25.16 -0.39 6.19
N THR A 170 24.34 -1.15 6.91
CA THR A 170 23.85 -2.45 6.47
C THR A 170 22.76 -2.30 5.42
N GLU A 171 21.88 -1.30 5.60
CA GLU A 171 20.71 -1.07 4.74
C GLU A 171 20.94 -0.05 3.62
N VAL A 172 22.19 0.09 3.14
CA VAL A 172 22.57 1.06 2.08
C VAL A 172 21.67 0.96 0.85
N ILE A 173 21.24 -0.25 0.46
CA ILE A 173 20.39 -0.44 -0.72
C ILE A 173 19.01 0.15 -0.45
N ALA A 174 18.43 -0.10 0.71
CA ALA A 174 17.13 0.45 1.13
C ALA A 174 17.16 1.98 1.15
N VAL A 175 18.19 2.56 1.74
CA VAL A 175 18.39 4.01 1.80
C VAL A 175 18.48 4.63 0.41
N LYS A 176 19.28 4.04 -0.50
CA LYS A 176 19.40 4.54 -1.88
C LYS A 176 18.10 4.45 -2.67
N GLU A 177 17.32 3.38 -2.46
CA GLU A 177 16.02 3.25 -3.10
C GLU A 177 15.02 4.29 -2.60
N ALA A 178 14.97 4.54 -1.29
CA ALA A 178 14.11 5.57 -0.71
C ALA A 178 14.51 6.97 -1.20
N GLN A 179 15.80 7.31 -1.19
CA GLN A 179 16.32 8.57 -1.73
C GLN A 179 15.95 8.77 -3.19
N ARG A 180 16.06 7.72 -4.02
CA ARG A 180 15.69 7.78 -5.43
C ARG A 180 14.20 8.09 -5.64
N LEU A 181 13.35 7.60 -4.76
CA LEU A 181 11.90 7.85 -4.78
C LEU A 181 11.50 9.07 -3.96
N ARG A 182 12.45 9.77 -3.35
CA ARG A 182 12.21 10.94 -2.47
C ARG A 182 11.27 10.60 -1.30
N ILE A 183 11.42 9.39 -0.76
CA ILE A 183 10.71 8.96 0.44
C ILE A 183 11.49 9.47 1.65
N PRO A 184 10.89 10.24 2.56
CA PRO A 184 11.54 10.72 3.78
C PRO A 184 12.07 9.56 4.62
N ILE A 185 13.30 9.69 5.11
CA ILE A 185 14.00 8.68 5.89
C ILE A 185 14.21 9.17 7.31
N ILE A 186 13.72 8.38 8.26
CA ILE A 186 14.06 8.50 9.69
C ILE A 186 15.12 7.44 9.95
N GLY A 187 16.31 7.84 10.37
CA GLY A 187 17.42 6.89 10.55
C GLY A 187 17.99 6.92 11.96
N LEU A 188 18.18 5.74 12.58
CA LEU A 188 19.07 5.57 13.71
C LEU A 188 20.50 5.49 13.17
N VAL A 189 21.30 6.51 13.48
CA VAL A 189 22.59 6.76 12.84
C VAL A 189 23.70 6.68 13.88
N ASP A 190 24.56 5.67 13.78
CA ASP A 190 25.74 5.54 14.62
C ASP A 190 26.92 6.32 14.03
N THR A 191 27.98 6.47 14.81
CA THR A 191 29.18 7.25 14.49
C THR A 191 29.95 6.77 13.26
N ASN A 192 29.71 5.55 12.76
CA ASN A 192 30.34 4.97 11.56
C ASN A 192 29.52 5.14 10.27
N CYS A 193 28.32 5.75 10.37
CA CYS A 193 27.38 5.94 9.27
C CYS A 193 27.51 7.32 8.61
N ASP A 194 26.96 7.45 7.40
CA ASP A 194 26.82 8.74 6.71
C ASP A 194 25.43 9.32 6.99
N PRO A 195 25.32 10.47 7.67
CA PRO A 195 24.04 11.11 7.94
C PRO A 195 23.47 11.89 6.75
N ASP A 196 24.23 12.05 5.66
CA ASP A 196 23.78 12.85 4.52
C ASP A 196 22.70 12.14 3.74
N GLY A 197 21.66 12.90 3.36
CA GLY A 197 20.49 12.37 2.64
C GLY A 197 19.51 11.63 3.52
N ILE A 198 19.61 11.76 4.86
CA ILE A 198 18.62 11.32 5.83
C ILE A 198 17.88 12.56 6.34
N ASP A 199 16.56 12.54 6.24
CA ASP A 199 15.74 13.70 6.58
C ASP A 199 15.65 13.91 8.09
N PHE A 200 15.51 12.81 8.84
CA PHE A 200 15.43 12.82 10.31
C PHE A 200 16.50 11.90 10.87
N VAL A 201 17.63 12.51 11.22
CA VAL A 201 18.77 11.80 11.81
C VAL A 201 18.56 11.67 13.31
N ILE A 202 18.56 10.45 13.83
CA ILE A 202 18.57 10.15 15.27
C ILE A 202 19.94 9.58 15.61
N PRO A 203 20.87 10.38 16.16
CA PRO A 203 22.18 9.89 16.51
C PRO A 203 22.07 8.90 17.68
N GLY A 204 22.60 7.68 17.52
CA GLY A 204 22.50 6.67 18.56
C GLY A 204 23.17 5.37 18.19
N ASN A 205 23.32 4.53 19.18
CA ASN A 205 23.94 3.21 19.08
C ASN A 205 22.99 2.22 18.36
N ASP A 206 23.44 1.65 17.27
CA ASP A 206 22.71 0.64 16.50
C ASP A 206 23.12 -0.82 16.79
N ASP A 207 24.11 -1.03 17.68
CA ASP A 207 24.63 -2.33 18.07
C ASP A 207 23.98 -2.88 19.34
N ALA A 208 23.55 -2.00 20.26
CA ALA A 208 22.94 -2.40 21.51
C ALA A 208 21.44 -2.72 21.34
N ILE A 209 21.01 -3.93 21.76
CA ILE A 209 19.62 -4.36 21.69
C ILE A 209 18.69 -3.37 22.40
N ARG A 210 19.06 -2.90 23.60
CA ARG A 210 18.25 -1.93 24.36
C ARG A 210 18.12 -0.57 23.66
N SER A 211 19.21 -0.09 23.03
CA SER A 211 19.20 1.15 22.26
C SER A 211 18.26 1.07 21.07
N CYS A 212 18.42 0.00 20.26
CA CYS A 212 17.54 -0.25 19.12
C CYS A 212 16.06 -0.38 19.56
N ALA A 213 15.81 -1.09 20.66
CA ALA A 213 14.47 -1.28 21.19
C ALA A 213 13.84 0.03 21.65
N LEU A 214 14.55 0.83 22.44
CA LEU A 214 14.04 2.10 22.97
C LEU A 214 13.67 3.08 21.85
N ILE A 215 14.58 3.29 20.89
CA ILE A 215 14.32 4.22 19.77
C ILE A 215 13.21 3.70 18.85
N THR A 216 13.18 2.41 18.55
CA THR A 216 12.12 1.82 17.71
C THR A 216 10.77 1.93 18.40
N GLN A 217 10.69 1.65 19.70
CA GLN A 217 9.47 1.78 20.49
C GLN A 217 8.99 3.24 20.55
N ALA A 218 9.92 4.18 20.73
CA ALA A 218 9.61 5.60 20.77
C ALA A 218 9.00 6.13 19.47
N ILE A 219 9.48 5.65 18.32
CA ILE A 219 8.89 5.98 17.00
C ILE A 219 7.61 5.18 16.77
N GLY A 220 7.60 3.87 17.07
CA GLY A 220 6.46 3.00 16.85
C GLY A 220 5.23 3.41 17.64
N GLN A 221 5.41 3.86 18.88
CA GLN A 221 4.31 4.33 19.73
C GLN A 221 3.57 5.51 19.11
N VAL A 222 4.28 6.56 18.67
CA VAL A 222 3.62 7.73 18.06
C VAL A 222 2.98 7.39 16.71
N VAL A 223 3.56 6.45 15.97
CA VAL A 223 2.96 5.92 14.74
C VAL A 223 1.68 5.13 15.04
N ALA A 224 1.71 4.26 16.06
CA ALA A 224 0.54 3.49 16.48
C ALA A 224 -0.61 4.38 16.96
N GLU A 225 -0.30 5.38 17.79
CA GLU A 225 -1.28 6.38 18.26
C GLU A 225 -1.89 7.16 17.10
N GLY A 226 -1.05 7.71 16.21
CA GLY A 226 -1.52 8.44 15.03
C GLY A 226 -2.39 7.58 14.10
N HIS A 227 -1.97 6.36 13.82
CA HIS A 227 -2.70 5.43 12.97
C HIS A 227 -4.03 4.97 13.61
N SER A 228 -4.07 4.79 14.93
CA SER A 228 -5.30 4.43 15.63
C SER A 228 -6.37 5.54 15.54
N VAL A 229 -5.94 6.81 15.66
CA VAL A 229 -6.84 7.97 15.49
C VAL A 229 -7.36 8.03 14.06
N PHE A 230 -6.48 7.90 13.06
CA PHE A 230 -6.87 7.89 11.65
C PHE A 230 -7.90 6.79 11.36
N ARG A 231 -7.67 5.56 11.82
CA ARG A 231 -8.62 4.46 11.63
C ARG A 231 -9.97 4.70 12.28
N ALA A 232 -9.97 5.29 13.47
CA ALA A 232 -11.22 5.65 14.15
C ALA A 232 -12.01 6.74 13.38
N GLU A 233 -11.32 7.71 12.79
CA GLU A 233 -11.94 8.74 11.95
C GLU A 233 -12.47 8.15 10.64
N GLU A 234 -11.69 7.28 9.98
CA GLU A 234 -12.10 6.59 8.76
C GLU A 234 -13.34 5.70 8.98
N GLU A 235 -13.37 4.98 10.10
CA GLU A 235 -14.51 4.14 10.46
C GLU A 235 -15.79 4.97 10.73
N ARG A 236 -15.65 6.09 11.43
CA ARG A 236 -16.78 7.04 11.64
C ARG A 236 -17.27 7.60 10.31
N ALA A 237 -16.36 8.07 9.45
CA ALA A 237 -16.73 8.58 8.14
C ALA A 237 -17.43 7.54 7.27
N ARG A 238 -16.97 6.29 7.34
CA ARG A 238 -17.62 5.16 6.66
C ARG A 238 -19.02 4.89 7.18
N GLN A 239 -19.20 4.85 8.51
CA GLN A 239 -20.52 4.66 9.14
C GLN A 239 -21.48 5.78 8.76
N GLU A 240 -21.04 7.04 8.80
CA GLU A 240 -21.83 8.19 8.37
C GLU A 240 -22.19 8.11 6.87
N ALA A 241 -21.28 7.67 6.02
CA ALA A 241 -21.54 7.51 4.59
C ALA A 241 -22.56 6.38 4.33
N GLU A 242 -22.46 5.26 5.04
CA GLU A 242 -23.42 4.16 4.97
C GLU A 242 -24.81 4.58 5.44
N GLU A 243 -24.88 5.35 6.54
CA GLU A 243 -26.15 5.88 7.06
C GLU A 243 -26.81 6.86 6.09
N ARG A 244 -26.02 7.80 5.53
CA ARG A 244 -26.50 8.73 4.49
C ARG A 244 -27.01 7.99 3.26
N ALA A 245 -26.27 6.97 2.78
CA ALA A 245 -26.69 6.16 1.65
C ALA A 245 -28.00 5.40 1.94
N ARG A 246 -28.15 4.88 3.17
CA ARG A 246 -29.39 4.21 3.60
C ARG A 246 -30.59 5.17 3.60
N ILE A 247 -30.42 6.36 4.19
CA ILE A 247 -31.48 7.40 4.25
C ILE A 247 -31.86 7.83 2.82
N GLU A 248 -30.89 8.04 1.95
CA GLU A 248 -31.12 8.42 0.55
C GLU A 248 -31.86 7.32 -0.23
N ALA A 249 -31.44 6.07 -0.04
CA ALA A 249 -32.10 4.91 -0.66
C ALA A 249 -33.56 4.76 -0.20
N GLU A 250 -33.81 4.96 1.11
CA GLU A 250 -35.16 4.90 1.67
C GLU A 250 -36.04 6.05 1.14
N ALA A 251 -35.48 7.27 1.07
CA ALA A 251 -36.18 8.42 0.51
C ALA A 251 -36.50 8.24 -0.97
N ARG A 252 -35.60 7.61 -1.75
CA ARG A 252 -35.81 7.28 -3.14
C ARG A 252 -36.92 6.22 -3.31
N ALA A 253 -36.84 5.14 -2.53
CA ALA A 253 -37.86 4.10 -2.55
C ALA A 253 -39.25 4.64 -2.20
N ARG A 254 -39.32 5.55 -1.21
CA ARG A 254 -40.58 6.21 -0.85
C ARG A 254 -41.14 7.07 -1.99
N ARG A 255 -40.30 7.86 -2.68
CA ARG A 255 -40.72 8.64 -3.86
C ARG A 255 -41.21 7.75 -4.99
N GLU A 256 -40.50 6.65 -5.28
CA GLU A 256 -40.88 5.70 -6.30
C GLU A 256 -42.24 5.02 -5.96
N ALA A 257 -42.44 4.66 -4.68
CA ALA A 257 -43.72 4.10 -4.22
C ALA A 257 -44.87 5.12 -4.29
N GLU A 258 -44.65 6.38 -3.94
CA GLU A 258 -45.66 7.43 -4.10
C GLU A 258 -46.00 7.71 -5.56
N GLU A 259 -45.04 7.66 -6.46
CA GLU A 259 -45.27 7.82 -7.91
C GLU A 259 -46.01 6.64 -8.49
N GLN A 260 -45.66 5.41 -8.07
CA GLN A 260 -46.44 4.20 -8.47
C GLN A 260 -47.88 4.25 -7.97
N ALA A 261 -48.09 4.59 -6.69
CA ALA A 261 -49.42 4.73 -6.13
C ALA A 261 -50.27 5.80 -6.87
N LYS A 262 -49.67 6.93 -7.27
CA LYS A 262 -50.35 7.94 -8.10
C LYS A 262 -50.72 7.40 -9.48
N ARG A 263 -49.83 6.68 -10.15
CA ARG A 263 -50.10 6.07 -11.46
C ARG A 263 -51.21 5.04 -11.39
N GLU A 264 -51.18 4.19 -10.36
CA GLU A 264 -52.24 3.20 -10.14
C GLU A 264 -53.62 3.85 -9.86
N ALA A 265 -53.63 4.93 -9.04
CA ALA A 265 -54.86 5.69 -8.78
C ALA A 265 -55.39 6.38 -10.05
N GLU A 266 -54.54 6.96 -10.88
CA GLU A 266 -54.95 7.53 -12.16
C GLU A 266 -55.50 6.46 -13.14
N GLU A 267 -54.90 5.29 -13.17
CA GLU A 267 -55.33 4.17 -14.01
C GLU A 267 -56.68 3.63 -13.53
N GLN A 268 -56.88 3.53 -12.20
CA GLN A 268 -58.19 3.16 -11.65
C GLN A 268 -59.28 4.14 -12.01
N VAL A 269 -59.01 5.45 -11.88
CA VAL A 269 -59.97 6.50 -12.27
C VAL A 269 -60.31 6.42 -13.74
N LYS A 270 -59.30 6.16 -14.62
CA LYS A 270 -59.52 5.99 -16.06
C LYS A 270 -60.38 4.73 -16.36
N ARG A 271 -60.15 3.61 -15.67
CA ARG A 271 -60.94 2.39 -15.80
C ARG A 271 -62.38 2.61 -15.37
N GLU A 272 -62.61 3.21 -14.22
CA GLU A 272 -63.95 3.55 -13.74
C GLU A 272 -64.71 4.52 -14.68
N ALA A 273 -63.97 5.52 -15.23
CA ALA A 273 -64.55 6.42 -16.25
C ALA A 273 -64.91 5.69 -17.55
N ALA A 274 -64.10 4.74 -18.02
CA ALA A 274 -64.39 3.92 -19.19
C ALA A 274 -65.57 2.97 -18.94
N GLU A 275 -65.66 2.36 -17.77
CA GLU A 275 -66.80 1.48 -17.40
C GLU A 275 -68.12 2.29 -17.29
N ARG A 276 -68.07 3.52 -16.72
CA ARG A 276 -69.24 4.40 -16.74
C ARG A 276 -69.68 4.81 -18.14
N GLN A 277 -68.72 5.08 -19.06
CA GLN A 277 -69.03 5.39 -20.42
C GLN A 277 -69.61 4.20 -21.18
N THR A 278 -69.11 2.99 -20.97
CA THR A 278 -69.65 1.77 -21.57
C THR A 278 -71.03 1.43 -21.01
N ALA A 279 -71.25 1.60 -19.71
CA ALA A 279 -72.57 1.44 -19.09
C ALA A 279 -73.58 2.48 -19.57
N ALA A 280 -73.19 3.73 -19.75
CA ALA A 280 -74.05 4.80 -20.32
C ALA A 280 -74.38 4.53 -21.79
N ALA A 281 -73.42 4.03 -22.59
CA ALA A 281 -73.65 3.67 -23.99
C ALA A 281 -74.56 2.44 -24.10
N ALA A 282 -74.45 1.47 -23.21
CA ALA A 282 -75.37 0.33 -23.13
C ALA A 282 -76.80 0.72 -22.73
N ALA A 283 -76.91 1.66 -21.79
CA ALA A 283 -78.26 2.20 -21.38
C ALA A 283 -78.90 3.02 -22.50
N GLN A 284 -78.14 3.75 -23.29
CA GLN A 284 -78.59 4.48 -24.46
C GLN A 284 -79.03 3.52 -25.60
N ALA A 285 -78.31 2.42 -25.81
CA ALA A 285 -78.70 1.37 -26.81
C ALA A 285 -79.96 0.73 -26.42
N GLN A 286 -80.21 0.43 -25.16
CA GLN A 286 -81.50 -0.15 -24.68
C GLN A 286 -82.67 0.84 -24.76
N ALA A 287 -82.40 2.14 -24.62
CA ALA A 287 -83.45 3.17 -24.79
C ALA A 287 -83.84 3.43 -26.24
N THR A 288 -82.99 3.11 -27.21
CA THR A 288 -83.28 3.24 -28.67
C THR A 288 -84.04 2.02 -29.20
N GLU A 289 -84.02 0.85 -28.53
CA GLU A 289 -84.73 -0.34 -28.90
C GLU A 289 -86.23 -0.37 -28.44
N ALA A 290 -86.61 0.58 -27.59
CA ALA A 290 -87.95 0.70 -27.02
C ALA A 290 -88.87 1.78 -27.66
N ALA A 291 -88.57 2.31 -28.88
CA ALA A 291 -89.45 3.28 -29.56
C ALA A 291 -90.26 2.58 -30.70
N PRO A 292 -91.60 2.72 -30.73
CA PRO A 292 -92.43 2.03 -31.71
C PRO A 292 -92.35 2.67 -33.11
N SER A 293 -92.35 1.79 -34.11
CA SER A 293 -92.42 2.06 -35.53
C SER A 293 -93.73 2.79 -35.92
N SER A 294 -93.60 3.91 -36.65
CA SER A 294 -94.72 4.40 -37.53
C SER A 294 -94.15 5.19 -38.68
N PRO A 295 -94.94 5.30 -39.81
CA PRO A 295 -94.46 4.96 -41.14
C PRO A 295 -94.13 6.17 -42.06
N ALA A 296 -93.54 5.82 -43.14
CA ALA A 296 -93.05 6.53 -44.31
C ALA A 296 -93.83 7.73 -44.90
N ALA A 297 -93.13 8.71 -45.42
CA ALA A 297 -93.33 9.40 -46.71
C ALA A 297 -92.23 10.44 -46.96
N PRO A 298 -92.07 11.02 -48.15
CA PRO A 298 -91.02 10.66 -49.12
C PRO A 298 -89.94 11.73 -49.25
N ALA A 299 -88.89 11.39 -49.95
CA ALA A 299 -87.75 12.26 -50.25
C ALA A 299 -88.04 13.54 -51.02
N PRO A 300 -87.31 14.60 -50.84
CA PRO A 300 -86.63 15.17 -51.99
C PRO A 300 -85.15 15.62 -51.74
N ALA A 301 -84.40 15.39 -52.81
CA ALA A 301 -83.31 16.19 -53.36
C ALA A 301 -82.14 16.53 -52.45
N GLN A 302 -80.99 16.07 -52.85
CA GLN A 302 -79.65 16.49 -52.48
C GLN A 302 -79.34 17.94 -52.90
N PRO A 303 -78.60 18.69 -52.17
CA PRO A 303 -77.53 19.44 -52.78
C PRO A 303 -76.16 19.22 -52.10
N ALA A 304 -75.20 19.27 -52.96
CA ALA A 304 -73.75 19.35 -52.95
C ALA A 304 -73.08 19.50 -51.61
N VAL A 305 -72.10 18.64 -51.39
CA VAL A 305 -71.09 18.67 -50.37
C VAL A 305 -70.02 19.76 -50.65
N PRO A 306 -69.71 20.61 -49.72
CA PRO A 306 -68.41 21.28 -49.76
C PRO A 306 -67.40 20.44 -48.96
N VAL A 307 -66.35 20.10 -49.67
CA VAL A 307 -65.12 19.50 -49.12
C VAL A 307 -64.51 20.46 -48.14
N ALA A 308 -64.50 20.14 -46.85
CA ALA A 308 -63.72 20.83 -45.86
C ALA A 308 -62.26 20.32 -45.89
N PRO A 309 -61.29 21.23 -45.83
CA PRO A 309 -59.89 20.81 -45.85
C PRO A 309 -59.51 20.08 -44.54
N ARG A 310 -58.76 19.01 -44.66
CA ARG A 310 -58.14 18.28 -43.57
C ARG A 310 -57.29 19.23 -42.75
N PRO A 311 -57.37 19.24 -41.42
CA PRO A 311 -56.38 19.92 -40.60
C PRO A 311 -55.01 19.21 -40.71
N ALA A 312 -54.01 20.01 -40.97
CA ALA A 312 -52.61 19.60 -40.98
C ALA A 312 -52.22 19.08 -39.57
N VAL A 313 -51.63 17.92 -39.55
CA VAL A 313 -51.01 17.35 -38.33
C VAL A 313 -49.84 18.25 -37.95
N PRO A 314 -49.79 18.77 -36.75
CA PRO A 314 -48.59 19.45 -36.29
C PRO A 314 -47.47 18.41 -36.16
N VAL A 315 -46.42 18.60 -36.93
CA VAL A 315 -45.15 17.93 -36.77
C VAL A 315 -44.47 18.57 -35.55
N ASP A 316 -44.40 17.85 -34.45
CA ASP A 316 -43.59 18.25 -33.32
C ASP A 316 -42.11 18.40 -33.76
N PRO A 317 -41.48 19.54 -33.53
CA PRO A 317 -40.03 19.65 -33.71
C PRO A 317 -39.37 18.84 -32.59
N ARG A 318 -38.69 17.75 -32.95
CA ARG A 318 -37.73 17.09 -32.08
C ARG A 318 -36.79 18.16 -31.52
N PRO A 319 -36.54 18.19 -30.19
CA PRO A 319 -35.49 19.02 -29.64
C PRO A 319 -34.16 18.53 -30.21
N ALA A 320 -33.44 19.44 -30.81
CA ALA A 320 -32.06 19.25 -31.23
C ALA A 320 -31.23 18.95 -30.02
N VAL A 321 -30.58 17.78 -30.02
CA VAL A 321 -29.53 17.42 -29.05
C VAL A 321 -28.40 18.43 -29.27
N PRO A 322 -27.95 19.15 -28.24
CA PRO A 322 -26.75 19.95 -28.37
C PRO A 322 -25.58 18.99 -28.57
N VAL A 323 -24.97 19.10 -29.76
CA VAL A 323 -23.66 18.50 -30.01
C VAL A 323 -22.65 19.44 -29.36
N ASP A 324 -22.05 19.05 -28.29
CA ASP A 324 -20.91 19.70 -27.68
C ASP A 324 -19.74 19.75 -28.70
N PRO A 325 -19.25 20.90 -29.09
CA PRO A 325 -18.06 20.99 -29.93
C PRO A 325 -16.82 21.13 -29.03
N GLU A 326 -16.46 20.10 -28.29
CA GLU A 326 -15.16 20.14 -27.62
C GLU A 326 -14.74 18.73 -27.21
N LEU A 327 -13.99 18.13 -28.09
CA LEU A 327 -12.94 17.15 -27.83
C LEU A 327 -12.23 16.82 -29.16
N ALA A 328 -11.73 17.89 -29.82
CA ALA A 328 -10.61 17.69 -30.71
C ALA A 328 -9.37 17.53 -29.83
N VAL A 329 -9.00 16.30 -29.58
CA VAL A 329 -7.69 15.95 -28.99
C VAL A 329 -6.65 16.39 -30.04
N PRO A 330 -5.70 17.28 -29.70
CA PRO A 330 -4.57 17.53 -30.57
C PRO A 330 -3.74 16.24 -30.62
N VAL A 331 -3.62 15.69 -31.80
CA VAL A 331 -2.65 14.63 -32.11
C VAL A 331 -1.30 15.31 -32.13
N ASP A 332 -0.53 15.17 -31.03
CA ASP A 332 0.86 15.56 -31.01
C ASP A 332 1.64 14.75 -32.06
N PRO A 333 2.45 15.41 -32.90
CA PRO A 333 3.32 14.71 -33.82
C PRO A 333 4.35 13.92 -33.02
N LYS A 334 4.34 12.61 -33.23
CA LYS A 334 5.31 11.65 -32.73
C LYS A 334 6.74 12.20 -32.96
N PRO A 335 7.56 12.41 -31.91
CA PRO A 335 8.94 12.80 -32.13
C PRO A 335 9.66 11.68 -32.87
N ALA A 336 10.38 12.05 -33.92
CA ALA A 336 11.27 11.18 -34.65
C ALA A 336 12.30 10.60 -33.67
N VAL A 337 12.36 9.28 -33.58
CA VAL A 337 13.40 8.54 -32.86
C VAL A 337 14.70 8.74 -33.62
N PRO A 338 15.77 9.30 -33.03
CA PRO A 338 17.08 9.24 -33.66
C PRO A 338 17.56 7.79 -33.65
N ASP A 339 18.03 7.34 -34.79
CA ASP A 339 18.76 6.06 -34.92
C ASP A 339 19.99 6.08 -34.01
N ASP A 340 19.92 5.37 -32.89
CA ASP A 340 21.09 5.07 -32.07
C ASP A 340 22.00 4.09 -32.83
N PRO A 341 23.29 4.41 -32.95
CA PRO A 341 24.25 3.46 -33.54
C PRO A 341 24.39 2.27 -32.57
N LYS A 342 24.19 1.09 -33.16
CA LYS A 342 24.36 -0.23 -32.54
C LYS A 342 25.70 -0.29 -31.81
N PRO A 343 25.72 -0.62 -30.48
CA PRO A 343 26.99 -0.78 -29.77
C PRO A 343 27.78 -1.95 -30.38
N ALA A 344 29.04 -1.65 -30.71
CA ALA A 344 30.02 -2.64 -31.15
C ALA A 344 30.21 -3.69 -30.04
N VAL A 345 30.09 -4.95 -30.41
CA VAL A 345 30.38 -6.11 -29.56
C VAL A 345 31.86 -6.08 -29.23
N PRO A 346 32.27 -6.12 -27.94
CA PRO A 346 33.68 -6.31 -27.59
C PRO A 346 34.08 -7.73 -28.00
N VAL A 347 35.09 -7.82 -28.81
CA VAL A 347 35.81 -9.06 -29.13
C VAL A 347 36.68 -9.40 -27.92
N ASP A 348 36.40 -10.52 -27.29
CA ASP A 348 37.25 -11.07 -26.22
C ASP A 348 38.63 -11.39 -26.80
N PRO A 349 39.76 -11.00 -26.17
CA PRO A 349 41.06 -11.47 -26.55
C PRO A 349 41.23 -12.95 -26.18
N GLU A 350 41.72 -13.73 -27.13
CA GLU A 350 42.11 -15.12 -26.93
C GLU A 350 43.13 -15.26 -25.79
N PRO A 351 43.12 -16.37 -25.02
CA PRO A 351 44.08 -16.59 -23.95
C PRO A 351 45.42 -17.02 -24.56
N GLU A 352 46.44 -16.19 -24.35
CA GLU A 352 47.82 -16.54 -24.58
C GLU A 352 48.24 -17.73 -23.70
N SER A 353 48.78 -18.73 -24.38
CA SER A 353 49.39 -19.93 -23.82
C SER A 353 50.60 -19.54 -22.95
N GLN A 354 50.55 -19.73 -21.66
CA GLN A 354 51.72 -19.74 -20.79
C GLN A 354 52.19 -21.17 -20.55
N GLU A 355 53.39 -21.38 -21.01
CA GLU A 355 54.21 -22.60 -20.91
C GLU A 355 54.39 -23.05 -19.45
N ALA A 356 54.43 -24.33 -19.32
CA ALA A 356 54.79 -25.10 -18.16
C ALA A 356 56.22 -24.81 -17.65
N LEU A 357 56.36 -24.53 -16.40
CA LEU A 357 57.58 -24.76 -15.62
C LEU A 357 57.22 -25.58 -14.38
N THR A 358 57.61 -26.87 -14.47
CA THR A 358 57.60 -27.87 -13.40
C THR A 358 58.82 -27.75 -12.51
N PRO A 359 58.92 -28.54 -11.42
CA PRO A 359 59.30 -28.09 -10.11
C PRO A 359 60.71 -28.62 -9.70
N ALA A 360 61.26 -28.05 -8.64
CA ALA A 360 62.38 -28.68 -7.97
C ALA A 360 62.14 -28.79 -6.47
N ALA A 361 62.28 -30.00 -6.03
CA ALA A 361 62.22 -30.56 -4.71
C ALA A 361 63.25 -29.97 -3.72
N GLN A 362 62.90 -30.08 -2.42
CA GLN A 362 63.75 -30.50 -1.28
C GLN A 362 62.88 -30.36 -0.03
N ALA A 363 62.41 -31.42 0.68
CA ALA A 363 63.07 -32.47 1.43
C ALA A 363 63.76 -31.96 2.72
N ALA A 364 63.40 -32.60 3.83
CA ALA A 364 63.99 -32.72 5.15
C ALA A 364 63.58 -31.64 6.16
N SER A 365 63.21 -31.88 7.42
CA SER A 365 63.44 -33.07 8.26
C SER A 365 62.52 -32.97 9.48
N THR A 366 61.94 -34.07 9.87
CA THR A 366 61.72 -34.64 11.23
C THR A 366 62.36 -33.92 12.40
N GLU A 367 61.62 -33.66 13.46
CA GLU A 367 61.98 -34.23 14.76
C GLU A 367 60.79 -34.23 15.75
N THR A 368 60.58 -35.35 16.26
CA THR A 368 59.77 -35.85 17.34
C THR A 368 60.30 -35.30 18.67
N THR A 369 59.43 -34.89 19.61
CA THR A 369 59.68 -35.14 21.02
C THR A 369 58.34 -35.22 21.80
N GLU A 370 58.03 -36.40 22.16
CA GLU A 370 57.13 -36.88 23.24
C GLU A 370 57.79 -36.60 24.57
N VAL A 371 57.09 -36.26 25.62
CA VAL A 371 57.23 -36.64 27.05
C VAL A 371 56.09 -36.01 27.84
N ALA A 372 55.12 -36.79 28.21
CA ALA A 372 54.90 -37.46 29.52
C ALA A 372 54.20 -36.61 30.58
N ALA A 373 53.10 -37.16 30.98
CA ALA A 373 52.27 -37.06 32.14
C ALA A 373 52.98 -36.94 33.51
N THR A 374 52.27 -36.31 34.47
CA THR A 374 52.05 -36.70 35.89
C THR A 374 51.07 -35.68 36.49
N GLU A 375 49.85 -36.04 36.91
CA GLU A 375 49.45 -36.52 38.24
C GLU A 375 49.93 -35.64 39.41
N GLU A 376 48.97 -35.06 40.12
CA GLU A 376 48.53 -35.23 41.54
C GLU A 376 47.71 -34.01 41.92
N ALA A 377 46.42 -34.11 42.29
CA ALA A 377 45.86 -34.54 43.57
C ALA A 377 46.23 -33.62 44.74
N GLY A 378 45.21 -33.07 45.41
CA GLY A 378 45.30 -32.70 46.81
C GLY A 378 44.68 -31.42 47.28
N ALA A 379 43.46 -31.47 47.71
CA ALA A 379 42.87 -31.05 48.99
C ALA A 379 43.34 -29.67 49.59
N SER A 380 42.41 -28.76 49.71
CA SER A 380 41.80 -28.23 50.95
C SER A 380 40.69 -27.27 50.65
#